data_af58d0a843c2558f79dbb27d43bca222
#
_entry.id   af58d0a843c2558f79dbb27d43bca222
#
_cell.length_a   1.000
_cell.length_b   1.000
_cell.length_c   1.000
_cell.angle_alpha   90.00
_cell.angle_beta   90.00
_cell.angle_gamma   90.00
#
_symmetry.space_group_name_H-M   'P 1'
#
loop_
_entity.id
_entity.type
_entity.pdbx_description
1 polymer ?
#
loop_
_entity_poly.entity_id
_entity_poly.type
_entity_poly.pdbx_seq_one_letter_code
_entity_poly.pdbx_strand_id
1 'polypeptide(L)'
;MCIRDRLVLDVALDPYNSNGHDGIVIDGKIDNDVTLDALKKMSINLANAGADILAPSDMMDGRIGVIREELEKHNHKDTILLSYAAKYSSNFYGPFRDAVGSAQSEGINKDTYQMDYRNINESFKEIQLDINEGADIVMVKPALAYLDIISKLKSKFDVPIFAYQVSGEYAMLKMGIDKNYFGNNVVPETLISLFRAGSSSVLTYFAKWVAENYDNISN
;
A
#
# COMPACT_ATOMS: atom_id res chain seq x y z
N MET A 1 -15.70 20.90 7.26
CA MET A 1 -14.62 19.89 7.19
C MET A 1 -14.72 19.21 5.83
N CYS A 2 -13.71 19.32 4.99
CA CYS A 2 -13.68 18.65 3.70
C CYS A 2 -13.30 17.19 3.95
N ILE A 3 -14.22 16.26 3.69
CA ILE A 3 -14.03 14.83 4.03
C ILE A 3 -13.46 14.03 2.85
N ARG A 4 -13.44 14.64 1.64
CA ARG A 4 -12.98 14.00 0.40
C ARG A 4 -12.38 15.04 -0.51
N ASP A 5 -11.13 15.36 -0.28
CA ASP A 5 -10.41 16.34 -1.10
C ASP A 5 -9.40 15.69 -2.05
N ARG A 6 -9.11 14.38 -1.89
CA ARG A 6 -8.22 13.64 -2.78
C ARG A 6 -8.72 12.20 -3.01
N LEU A 7 -8.68 11.77 -4.27
CA LEU A 7 -9.00 10.42 -4.68
C LEU A 7 -7.71 9.63 -4.90
N VAL A 8 -7.46 8.64 -4.06
CA VAL A 8 -6.34 7.69 -4.20
C VAL A 8 -6.85 6.42 -4.88
N LEU A 9 -6.31 6.07 -6.04
CA LEU A 9 -6.68 4.86 -6.77
C LEU A 9 -5.50 3.87 -6.80
N ASP A 10 -5.81 2.63 -6.43
CA ASP A 10 -4.86 1.52 -6.52
C ASP A 10 -4.61 1.15 -7.98
N VAL A 11 -3.34 1.07 -8.38
CA VAL A 11 -2.94 0.51 -9.68
C VAL A 11 -2.57 -0.94 -9.43
N ALA A 12 -3.55 -1.83 -9.57
CA ALA A 12 -3.45 -3.24 -9.20
C ALA A 12 -4.07 -4.14 -10.27
N LEU A 13 -3.38 -5.20 -10.64
CA LEU A 13 -3.82 -6.17 -11.64
C LEU A 13 -4.48 -7.42 -11.02
N ASP A 14 -4.20 -7.72 -9.75
CA ASP A 14 -4.67 -8.93 -9.08
C ASP A 14 -6.21 -9.09 -9.07
N PRO A 15 -7.05 -8.02 -8.96
CA PRO A 15 -8.50 -8.19 -9.05
C PRO A 15 -9.01 -8.49 -10.46
N TYR A 16 -8.18 -8.29 -11.49
CA TYR A 16 -8.58 -8.34 -12.90
C TYR A 16 -7.96 -9.49 -13.69
N ASN A 17 -7.11 -10.32 -13.08
CA ASN A 17 -6.55 -11.50 -13.71
C ASN A 17 -7.02 -12.80 -13.04
N SER A 18 -7.07 -13.89 -13.81
CA SER A 18 -7.54 -15.20 -13.33
C SER A 18 -6.60 -15.85 -12.30
N ASN A 19 -5.34 -15.41 -12.25
CA ASN A 19 -4.31 -16.01 -11.40
C ASN A 19 -4.20 -15.32 -10.03
N GLY A 20 -4.87 -14.16 -9.83
CA GLY A 20 -4.84 -13.38 -8.59
C GLY A 20 -3.46 -12.81 -8.23
N HIS A 21 -2.54 -12.70 -9.21
CA HIS A 21 -1.22 -12.11 -9.04
C HIS A 21 -1.19 -10.62 -9.38
N ASP A 22 -0.29 -9.89 -8.72
CA ASP A 22 -0.09 -8.45 -8.98
C ASP A 22 0.60 -8.20 -10.34
N GLY A 23 1.20 -9.24 -10.95
CA GLY A 23 1.85 -9.20 -12.25
C GLY A 23 1.28 -10.20 -13.26
N ILE A 24 1.61 -10.02 -14.54
CA ILE A 24 1.20 -10.89 -15.63
C ILE A 24 2.06 -12.16 -15.62
N VAL A 25 1.40 -13.31 -15.67
CA VAL A 25 2.06 -14.63 -15.67
C VAL A 25 2.29 -15.08 -17.09
N ILE A 26 3.56 -15.36 -17.44
CA ILE A 26 3.99 -15.98 -18.70
C ILE A 26 4.82 -17.21 -18.36
N ASP A 27 4.50 -18.36 -18.96
CA ASP A 27 5.19 -19.64 -18.74
C ASP A 27 5.38 -19.98 -17.23
N GLY A 28 4.36 -19.72 -16.42
CA GLY A 28 4.36 -20.01 -14.99
C GLY A 28 5.23 -19.07 -14.13
N LYS A 29 5.62 -17.92 -14.64
CA LYS A 29 6.40 -16.89 -13.92
C LYS A 29 5.79 -15.51 -14.13
N ILE A 30 5.98 -14.63 -13.16
CA ILE A 30 5.67 -13.21 -13.34
C ILE A 30 6.66 -12.60 -14.31
N ASP A 31 6.14 -12.02 -15.39
CA ASP A 31 6.94 -11.24 -16.35
C ASP A 31 6.86 -9.76 -15.99
N ASN A 32 7.99 -9.20 -15.57
CA ASN A 32 8.10 -7.81 -15.13
C ASN A 32 7.77 -6.84 -16.26
N ASP A 33 8.39 -6.99 -17.42
CA ASP A 33 8.35 -6.00 -18.50
C ASP A 33 6.95 -5.93 -19.15
N VAL A 34 6.32 -7.08 -19.37
CA VAL A 34 4.93 -7.14 -19.85
C VAL A 34 3.96 -6.55 -18.82
N THR A 35 4.25 -6.76 -17.53
CA THR A 35 3.45 -6.15 -16.45
C THR A 35 3.54 -4.64 -16.46
N LEU A 36 4.74 -4.07 -16.65
CA LEU A 36 4.93 -2.61 -16.74
C LEU A 36 4.08 -1.98 -17.83
N ASP A 37 3.94 -2.63 -19.00
CA ASP A 37 3.09 -2.13 -20.08
C ASP A 37 1.60 -2.10 -19.72
N ALA A 38 1.13 -3.07 -18.95
CA ALA A 38 -0.25 -3.07 -18.45
C ALA A 38 -0.47 -1.98 -17.39
N LEU A 39 0.47 -1.81 -16.46
CA LEU A 39 0.42 -0.79 -15.41
C LEU A 39 0.42 0.62 -15.98
N LYS A 40 1.23 0.91 -17.00
CA LYS A 40 1.21 2.21 -17.73
C LYS A 40 -0.18 2.52 -18.28
N LYS A 41 -0.79 1.57 -19.00
CA LYS A 41 -2.13 1.74 -19.57
C LYS A 41 -3.20 1.97 -18.51
N MET A 42 -3.15 1.19 -17.43
CA MET A 42 -4.05 1.34 -16.31
C MET A 42 -3.90 2.70 -15.64
N SER A 43 -2.67 3.14 -15.40
CA SER A 43 -2.38 4.42 -14.76
C SER A 43 -2.93 5.61 -15.55
N ILE A 44 -2.79 5.63 -16.88
CA ILE A 44 -3.35 6.68 -17.73
C ILE A 44 -4.88 6.65 -17.71
N ASN A 45 -5.50 5.48 -17.75
CA ASN A 45 -6.96 5.38 -17.66
C ASN A 45 -7.48 5.92 -16.32
N LEU A 46 -6.82 5.61 -15.22
CA LEU A 46 -7.19 6.09 -13.88
C LEU A 46 -6.96 7.60 -13.74
N ALA A 47 -5.86 8.13 -14.27
CA ALA A 47 -5.59 9.58 -14.29
C ALA A 47 -6.62 10.33 -15.13
N ASN A 48 -6.98 9.83 -16.33
CA ASN A 48 -8.05 10.37 -17.16
C ASN A 48 -9.43 10.33 -16.48
N ALA A 49 -9.67 9.35 -15.62
CA ALA A 49 -10.89 9.23 -14.82
C ALA A 49 -10.94 10.21 -13.62
N GLY A 50 -9.85 10.94 -13.35
CA GLY A 50 -9.78 11.97 -12.32
C GLY A 50 -9.11 11.53 -11.01
N ALA A 51 -8.22 10.54 -11.04
CA ALA A 51 -7.41 10.21 -9.89
C ALA A 51 -6.48 11.37 -9.52
N ASP A 52 -6.48 11.78 -8.26
CA ASP A 52 -5.49 12.73 -7.73
C ASP A 52 -4.15 12.04 -7.41
N ILE A 53 -4.24 10.81 -6.93
CA ILE A 53 -3.10 10.00 -6.52
C ILE A 53 -3.22 8.60 -7.13
N LEU A 54 -2.18 8.13 -7.78
CA LEU A 54 -2.06 6.75 -8.23
C LEU A 54 -1.14 5.97 -7.28
N ALA A 55 -1.58 4.78 -6.88
CA ALA A 55 -0.89 3.97 -5.88
C ALA A 55 -0.53 2.57 -6.41
N PRO A 56 0.56 2.41 -7.19
CA PRO A 56 1.01 1.11 -7.69
C PRO A 56 1.35 0.16 -6.55
N SER A 57 0.65 -0.98 -6.48
CA SER A 57 0.76 -1.93 -5.37
C SER A 57 1.38 -3.28 -5.74
N ASP A 58 1.90 -3.39 -6.94
CA ASP A 58 2.36 -4.64 -7.56
C ASP A 58 3.77 -5.09 -7.17
N MET A 59 4.67 -4.18 -6.84
CA MET A 59 6.11 -4.43 -6.54
C MET A 59 6.97 -4.83 -7.74
N MET A 60 6.57 -4.51 -8.98
CA MET A 60 7.41 -4.73 -10.15
C MET A 60 8.56 -3.71 -10.20
N ASP A 61 9.72 -4.14 -10.67
CA ASP A 61 10.91 -3.29 -10.78
C ASP A 61 10.74 -2.24 -11.89
N GLY A 62 11.08 -0.98 -11.58
CA GLY A 62 10.99 0.15 -12.52
C GLY A 62 9.57 0.70 -12.77
N ARG A 63 8.54 0.19 -12.07
CA ARG A 63 7.14 0.58 -12.31
C ARG A 63 6.85 2.06 -12.07
N ILE A 64 7.48 2.65 -11.08
CA ILE A 64 7.27 4.07 -10.74
C ILE A 64 7.81 4.96 -11.86
N GLY A 65 9.00 4.66 -12.35
CA GLY A 65 9.63 5.42 -13.44
C GLY A 65 8.82 5.39 -14.73
N VAL A 66 8.36 4.21 -15.15
CA VAL A 66 7.58 4.09 -16.40
C VAL A 66 6.20 4.72 -16.28
N ILE A 67 5.57 4.67 -15.10
CA ILE A 67 4.27 5.34 -14.86
C ILE A 67 4.45 6.85 -14.84
N ARG A 68 5.48 7.39 -14.15
CA ARG A 68 5.78 8.81 -14.13
C ARG A 68 6.04 9.34 -15.54
N GLU A 69 6.87 8.67 -16.30
CA GLU A 69 7.17 9.06 -17.68
C GLU A 69 5.89 9.12 -18.55
N GLU A 70 5.02 8.13 -18.39
CA GLU A 70 3.79 8.07 -19.18
C GLU A 70 2.77 9.15 -18.75
N LEU A 71 2.66 9.44 -17.45
CA LEU A 71 1.84 10.54 -16.94
C LEU A 71 2.30 11.90 -17.51
N GLU A 72 3.60 12.16 -17.55
CA GLU A 72 4.18 13.38 -18.13
C GLU A 72 3.84 13.52 -19.62
N LYS A 73 3.97 12.45 -20.41
CA LYS A 73 3.63 12.40 -21.84
C LYS A 73 2.16 12.76 -22.10
N HIS A 74 1.27 12.38 -21.18
CA HIS A 74 -0.18 12.61 -21.30
C HIS A 74 -0.66 13.87 -20.55
N ASN A 75 0.26 14.76 -20.10
CA ASN A 75 -0.02 16.01 -19.38
C ASN A 75 -0.69 15.82 -18.00
N HIS A 76 -0.54 14.66 -17.38
CA HIS A 76 -0.97 14.41 -15.99
C HIS A 76 0.14 14.76 -14.98
N LYS A 77 0.74 15.95 -15.10
CA LYS A 77 1.91 16.39 -14.33
C LYS A 77 1.65 16.53 -12.84
N ASP A 78 0.40 16.86 -12.48
CA ASP A 78 -0.01 17.07 -11.08
C ASP A 78 -0.49 15.79 -10.39
N THR A 79 -0.56 14.66 -11.11
CA THR A 79 -0.94 13.38 -10.50
C THR A 79 0.18 12.86 -9.62
N ILE A 80 -0.13 12.67 -8.34
CA ILE A 80 0.79 12.19 -7.32
C ILE A 80 1.01 10.68 -7.48
N LEU A 81 2.25 10.22 -7.32
CA LEU A 81 2.59 8.80 -7.24
C LEU A 81 2.88 8.39 -5.79
N LEU A 82 2.04 7.51 -5.26
CA LEU A 82 2.19 6.85 -3.97
C LEU A 82 2.70 5.42 -4.18
N SER A 83 4.00 5.20 -4.04
CA SER A 83 4.54 3.86 -4.21
C SER A 83 4.32 2.97 -2.98
N TYR A 84 3.84 1.75 -3.20
CA TYR A 84 3.92 0.67 -2.21
C TYR A 84 5.35 0.14 -2.12
N ALA A 85 6.29 1.03 -1.78
CA ALA A 85 7.73 0.80 -1.85
C ALA A 85 8.26 -0.25 -0.87
N ALA A 86 7.56 -0.47 0.25
CA ALA A 86 7.91 -1.48 1.24
C ALA A 86 6.69 -2.37 1.56
N LYS A 87 6.30 -3.19 0.58
CA LYS A 87 5.22 -4.19 0.72
C LYS A 87 5.81 -5.55 1.03
N TYR A 88 5.62 -5.98 2.26
CA TYR A 88 6.13 -7.26 2.77
C TYR A 88 5.18 -8.41 2.48
N SER A 89 5.71 -9.57 2.16
CA SER A 89 4.94 -10.81 2.18
C SER A 89 4.48 -11.09 3.60
N SER A 90 3.15 -11.15 3.81
CA SER A 90 2.60 -11.19 5.15
C SER A 90 1.33 -12.04 5.26
N ASN A 91 1.21 -12.76 6.36
CA ASN A 91 0.00 -13.49 6.72
C ASN A 91 -1.15 -12.55 7.15
N PHE A 92 -0.86 -11.29 7.46
CA PHE A 92 -1.89 -10.29 7.78
C PHE A 92 -2.77 -9.90 6.57
N TYR A 93 -2.47 -10.38 5.36
CA TYR A 93 -3.34 -10.17 4.20
C TYR A 93 -4.48 -11.20 4.09
N GLY A 94 -4.53 -12.21 4.95
CA GLY A 94 -5.49 -13.32 4.87
C GLY A 94 -6.93 -12.88 4.60
N PRO A 95 -7.56 -12.03 5.44
CA PRO A 95 -8.97 -11.65 5.23
C PRO A 95 -9.23 -10.92 3.90
N PHE A 96 -8.28 -10.12 3.40
CA PHE A 96 -8.39 -9.48 2.10
C PHE A 96 -8.25 -10.49 0.96
N ARG A 97 -7.26 -11.38 1.03
CA ARG A 97 -7.07 -12.44 0.00
C ARG A 97 -8.29 -13.33 -0.14
N ASP A 98 -8.92 -13.69 0.98
CA ASP A 98 -10.15 -14.48 0.98
C ASP A 98 -11.30 -13.70 0.33
N ALA A 99 -11.45 -12.42 0.65
CA ALA A 99 -12.53 -11.57 0.13
C ALA A 99 -12.46 -11.35 -1.40
N VAL A 100 -11.24 -11.25 -1.97
CA VAL A 100 -11.05 -11.04 -3.42
C VAL A 100 -10.76 -12.33 -4.18
N GLY A 101 -10.78 -13.49 -3.52
CA GLY A 101 -10.52 -14.80 -4.14
C GLY A 101 -9.06 -15.00 -4.60
N SER A 102 -8.14 -14.14 -4.16
CA SER A 102 -6.72 -14.22 -4.55
C SER A 102 -5.89 -15.18 -3.68
N ALA A 103 -6.54 -15.89 -2.77
CA ALA A 103 -5.90 -16.93 -1.94
C ALA A 103 -5.50 -18.19 -2.71
N GLN A 104 -6.07 -18.41 -3.90
CA GLN A 104 -5.86 -19.59 -4.75
C GLN A 104 -4.98 -19.27 -5.96
N SER A 105 -3.75 -18.80 -5.72
CA SER A 105 -2.77 -18.69 -6.80
C SER A 105 -2.19 -20.09 -7.07
N GLU A 106 -2.59 -20.72 -8.18
CA GLU A 106 -2.02 -22.00 -8.60
C GLU A 106 -0.50 -21.86 -8.83
N GLY A 107 0.29 -22.35 -7.88
CA GLY A 107 1.71 -22.65 -8.08
C GLY A 107 2.71 -21.49 -7.98
N ILE A 108 2.33 -20.23 -8.04
CA ILE A 108 3.23 -19.08 -7.85
C ILE A 108 2.97 -18.45 -6.49
N ASN A 109 4.02 -18.28 -5.69
CA ASN A 109 3.93 -17.61 -4.40
C ASN A 109 4.20 -16.11 -4.57
N LYS A 110 3.41 -15.25 -3.91
CA LYS A 110 3.64 -13.79 -3.86
C LYS A 110 4.98 -13.41 -3.21
N ASP A 111 5.62 -14.33 -2.48
CA ASP A 111 6.97 -14.17 -1.93
C ASP A 111 8.05 -13.98 -3.03
N THR A 112 7.72 -14.29 -4.29
CA THR A 112 8.64 -14.10 -5.42
C THR A 112 8.86 -12.64 -5.79
N TYR A 113 7.95 -11.74 -5.36
CA TYR A 113 8.00 -10.31 -5.66
C TYR A 113 7.62 -9.39 -4.49
N GLN A 114 7.03 -9.91 -3.42
CA GLN A 114 6.84 -9.18 -2.16
C GLN A 114 8.05 -9.40 -1.27
N MET A 115 8.40 -8.38 -0.47
CA MET A 115 9.60 -8.39 0.36
C MET A 115 9.54 -9.43 1.47
N ASP A 116 10.68 -10.02 1.80
CA ASP A 116 10.81 -10.89 2.97
C ASP A 116 10.69 -10.06 4.27
N TYR A 117 9.71 -10.41 5.12
CA TYR A 117 9.47 -9.71 6.39
C TYR A 117 10.65 -9.78 7.38
N ARG A 118 11.64 -10.65 7.15
CA ARG A 118 12.87 -10.76 7.95
C ARG A 118 13.94 -9.76 7.51
N ASN A 119 13.77 -9.12 6.34
CA ASN A 119 14.81 -8.28 5.73
C ASN A 119 14.38 -6.81 5.66
N ILE A 120 14.96 -5.99 6.53
CA ILE A 120 14.72 -4.55 6.51
C ILE A 120 15.56 -3.82 5.43
N ASN A 121 16.72 -4.35 5.05
CA ASN A 121 17.65 -3.64 4.18
C ASN A 121 17.10 -3.46 2.77
N GLU A 122 16.27 -4.39 2.31
CA GLU A 122 15.60 -4.31 1.03
C GLU A 122 14.69 -3.09 0.95
N SER A 123 13.93 -2.77 2.02
CA SER A 123 13.05 -1.60 2.03
C SER A 123 13.81 -0.27 1.82
N PHE A 124 15.02 -0.16 2.31
CA PHE A 124 15.84 1.04 2.08
C PHE A 124 16.25 1.18 0.62
N LYS A 125 16.57 0.06 -0.02
CA LYS A 125 16.97 0.04 -1.43
C LYS A 125 15.77 0.36 -2.31
N GLU A 126 14.67 -0.34 -2.12
CA GLU A 126 13.44 -0.16 -2.92
C GLU A 126 12.88 1.26 -2.80
N ILE A 127 12.80 1.81 -1.59
CA ILE A 127 12.36 3.19 -1.39
C ILE A 127 13.27 4.19 -2.09
N GLN A 128 14.61 3.99 -2.04
CA GLN A 128 15.52 4.88 -2.74
C GLN A 128 15.36 4.80 -4.25
N LEU A 129 15.13 3.60 -4.80
CA LEU A 129 14.88 3.42 -6.23
C LEU A 129 13.57 4.12 -6.63
N ASP A 130 12.47 3.86 -5.92
CA ASP A 130 11.17 4.46 -6.20
C ASP A 130 11.20 6.00 -6.12
N ILE A 131 11.93 6.58 -5.14
CA ILE A 131 12.13 8.03 -5.05
C ILE A 131 12.89 8.56 -6.29
N ASN A 132 13.95 7.87 -6.70
CA ASN A 132 14.72 8.25 -7.88
C ASN A 132 13.91 8.13 -9.17
N GLU A 133 12.96 7.23 -9.22
CA GLU A 133 12.01 7.01 -10.31
C GLU A 133 10.84 8.03 -10.31
N GLY A 134 10.70 8.84 -9.28
CA GLY A 134 9.71 9.91 -9.19
C GLY A 134 8.50 9.62 -8.33
N ALA A 135 8.61 8.74 -7.32
CA ALA A 135 7.60 8.61 -6.27
C ALA A 135 7.55 9.89 -5.42
N ASP A 136 6.35 10.43 -5.24
CA ASP A 136 6.09 11.59 -4.37
C ASP A 136 5.87 11.17 -2.91
N ILE A 137 5.33 9.97 -2.71
CA ILE A 137 5.00 9.38 -1.42
C ILE A 137 5.40 7.91 -1.45
N VAL A 138 5.90 7.39 -0.34
CA VAL A 138 6.21 5.96 -0.18
C VAL A 138 5.37 5.32 0.92
N MET A 139 5.08 4.03 0.81
CA MET A 139 4.22 3.32 1.75
C MET A 139 4.89 2.07 2.32
N VAL A 140 4.66 1.84 3.61
CA VAL A 140 4.97 0.59 4.31
C VAL A 140 3.68 -0.21 4.51
N LYS A 141 3.69 -1.48 4.08
CA LYS A 141 2.55 -2.40 4.18
C LYS A 141 3.02 -3.82 4.51
N PRO A 142 2.53 -4.45 5.58
CA PRO A 142 1.64 -3.98 6.66
C PRO A 142 2.27 -2.90 7.54
N ALA A 143 1.56 -2.49 8.61
CA ALA A 143 1.97 -1.35 9.41
C ALA A 143 2.33 -1.67 10.87
N LEU A 144 1.43 -2.27 11.67
CA LEU A 144 1.62 -2.41 13.12
C LEU A 144 2.82 -3.26 13.52
N ALA A 145 3.08 -4.35 12.79
CA ALA A 145 4.24 -5.21 13.02
C ALA A 145 5.55 -4.65 12.42
N TYR A 146 5.49 -3.47 11.78
CA TYR A 146 6.59 -2.85 11.00
C TYR A 146 6.90 -1.42 11.45
N LEU A 147 6.57 -1.07 12.70
CA LEU A 147 6.84 0.25 13.30
C LEU A 147 8.33 0.62 13.30
N ASP A 148 9.19 -0.38 13.50
CA ASP A 148 10.64 -0.21 13.45
C ASP A 148 11.12 0.20 12.05
N ILE A 149 10.50 -0.35 11.01
CA ILE A 149 10.79 0.00 9.62
C ILE A 149 10.35 1.43 9.34
N ILE A 150 9.10 1.79 9.67
CA ILE A 150 8.58 3.15 9.51
C ILE A 150 9.52 4.16 10.20
N SER A 151 9.92 3.88 11.43
CA SER A 151 10.78 4.77 12.20
C SER A 151 12.16 4.96 11.58
N LYS A 152 12.78 3.88 11.12
CA LYS A 152 14.08 3.93 10.45
C LYS A 152 14.02 4.64 9.10
N LEU A 153 12.97 4.40 8.33
CA LEU A 153 12.74 5.08 7.04
C LEU A 153 12.55 6.58 7.25
N LYS A 154 11.76 6.99 8.24
CA LYS A 154 11.54 8.41 8.58
C LYS A 154 12.84 9.13 8.97
N SER A 155 13.77 8.43 9.58
CA SER A 155 15.08 9.01 9.94
C SER A 155 16.01 9.16 8.73
N LYS A 156 15.76 8.48 7.62
CA LYS A 156 16.65 8.41 6.46
C LYS A 156 16.13 9.17 5.24
N PHE A 157 14.83 9.22 5.04
CA PHE A 157 14.20 9.79 3.85
C PHE A 157 13.31 10.98 4.21
N ASP A 158 13.34 12.00 3.36
CA ASP A 158 12.62 13.28 3.55
C ASP A 158 11.29 13.34 2.76
N VAL A 159 10.79 12.17 2.34
CA VAL A 159 9.51 12.04 1.66
C VAL A 159 8.40 11.68 2.65
N PRO A 160 7.13 12.01 2.37
CA PRO A 160 6.00 11.52 3.16
C PRO A 160 5.97 10.00 3.16
N ILE A 161 5.82 9.39 4.35
CA ILE A 161 5.69 7.95 4.53
C ILE A 161 4.27 7.64 4.94
N PHE A 162 3.56 6.85 4.13
CA PHE A 162 2.25 6.34 4.48
C PHE A 162 2.38 4.93 5.07
N ALA A 163 1.45 4.57 5.93
CA ALA A 163 1.37 3.24 6.53
C ALA A 163 0.03 2.60 6.22
N TYR A 164 0.01 1.31 5.87
CA TYR A 164 -1.23 0.59 5.62
C TYR A 164 -1.51 -0.40 6.74
N GLN A 165 -2.48 -0.07 7.61
CA GLN A 165 -3.04 -1.02 8.57
C GLN A 165 -3.97 -1.98 7.82
N VAL A 166 -3.48 -3.19 7.55
CA VAL A 166 -4.11 -4.13 6.64
C VAL A 166 -5.24 -4.94 7.29
N SER A 167 -5.94 -5.73 6.47
CA SER A 167 -7.16 -6.46 6.85
C SER A 167 -6.98 -7.39 8.05
N GLY A 168 -5.86 -8.09 8.16
CA GLY A 168 -5.56 -8.95 9.30
C GLY A 168 -5.29 -8.19 10.58
N GLU A 169 -4.61 -7.04 10.48
CA GLU A 169 -4.40 -6.15 11.63
C GLU A 169 -5.73 -5.58 12.13
N TYR A 170 -6.58 -5.14 11.20
CA TYR A 170 -7.95 -4.70 11.52
C TYR A 170 -8.77 -5.83 12.17
N ALA A 171 -8.78 -7.02 11.57
CA ALA A 171 -9.55 -8.16 12.07
C ALA A 171 -9.12 -8.58 13.49
N MET A 172 -7.81 -8.57 13.76
CA MET A 172 -7.25 -8.85 15.09
C MET A 172 -7.76 -7.87 16.14
N LEU A 173 -7.69 -6.57 15.86
CA LEU A 173 -8.17 -5.54 16.77
C LEU A 173 -9.69 -5.59 16.93
N LYS A 174 -10.43 -5.72 15.85
CA LYS A 174 -11.89 -5.84 15.86
C LYS A 174 -12.37 -7.03 16.66
N MET A 175 -11.74 -8.20 16.49
CA MET A 175 -12.03 -9.40 17.26
C MET A 175 -11.77 -9.20 18.76
N GLY A 176 -10.66 -8.55 19.11
CA GLY A 176 -10.34 -8.24 20.51
C GLY A 176 -11.36 -7.32 21.16
N ILE A 177 -11.85 -6.31 20.43
CA ILE A 177 -12.94 -5.43 20.87
C ILE A 177 -14.23 -6.24 21.05
N ASP A 178 -14.63 -7.02 20.06
CA ASP A 178 -15.89 -7.80 20.08
C ASP A 178 -15.91 -8.87 21.17
N LYS A 179 -14.74 -9.36 21.60
CA LYS A 179 -14.57 -10.31 22.70
C LYS A 179 -14.35 -9.64 24.06
N ASN A 180 -14.38 -8.31 24.12
CA ASN A 180 -14.13 -7.52 25.34
C ASN A 180 -12.74 -7.78 25.97
N TYR A 181 -11.73 -8.14 25.18
CA TYR A 181 -10.34 -8.21 25.65
C TYR A 181 -9.74 -6.83 25.86
N PHE A 182 -10.19 -5.84 25.09
CA PHE A 182 -9.86 -4.43 25.23
C PHE A 182 -10.99 -3.54 24.69
N GLY A 183 -11.03 -2.30 25.14
CA GLY A 183 -12.03 -1.33 24.69
C GLY A 183 -11.67 -0.66 23.35
N ASN A 184 -12.59 0.15 22.85
CA ASN A 184 -12.42 0.85 21.56
C ASN A 184 -11.19 1.79 21.52
N ASN A 185 -10.65 2.19 22.67
CA ASN A 185 -9.46 3.04 22.76
C ASN A 185 -8.20 2.41 22.16
N VAL A 186 -8.19 1.09 21.93
CA VAL A 186 -7.11 0.43 21.17
C VAL A 186 -7.00 0.94 19.73
N VAL A 187 -8.10 1.41 19.14
CA VAL A 187 -8.11 1.96 17.79
C VAL A 187 -7.25 3.22 17.69
N PRO A 188 -7.54 4.32 18.43
CA PRO A 188 -6.68 5.50 18.41
C PRO A 188 -5.25 5.19 18.90
N GLU A 189 -5.08 4.33 19.90
CA GLU A 189 -3.76 3.97 20.40
C GLU A 189 -2.88 3.36 19.30
N THR A 190 -3.42 2.42 18.53
CA THR A 190 -2.68 1.80 17.43
C THR A 190 -2.40 2.76 16.27
N LEU A 191 -3.37 3.61 15.90
CA LEU A 191 -3.18 4.62 14.86
C LEU A 191 -2.14 5.67 15.28
N ILE A 192 -2.21 6.16 16.52
CA ILE A 192 -1.21 7.10 17.07
C ILE A 192 0.18 6.46 17.09
N SER A 193 0.29 5.14 17.35
CA SER A 193 1.59 4.47 17.30
C SER A 193 2.25 4.53 15.92
N LEU A 194 1.45 4.45 14.85
CA LEU A 194 1.92 4.59 13.47
C LEU A 194 2.40 6.03 13.18
N PHE A 195 1.64 7.05 13.59
CA PHE A 195 2.06 8.45 13.47
C PHE A 195 3.32 8.74 14.32
N ARG A 196 3.37 8.22 15.54
CA ARG A 196 4.56 8.35 16.43
C ARG A 196 5.79 7.68 15.81
N ALA A 197 5.63 6.58 15.08
CA ALA A 197 6.72 5.95 14.34
C ALA A 197 7.23 6.80 13.18
N GLY A 198 6.44 7.76 12.68
CA GLY A 198 6.85 8.68 11.62
C GLY A 198 5.97 8.69 10.37
N SER A 199 4.84 7.98 10.38
CA SER A 199 3.90 8.05 9.26
C SER A 199 3.28 9.43 9.13
N SER A 200 3.18 9.93 7.89
CA SER A 200 2.48 11.18 7.56
C SER A 200 0.98 10.96 7.39
N SER A 201 0.58 9.74 7.02
CA SER A 201 -0.82 9.32 6.89
C SER A 201 -0.94 7.81 7.09
N VAL A 202 -2.17 7.36 7.40
CA VAL A 202 -2.46 5.94 7.62
C VAL A 202 -3.70 5.54 6.83
N LEU A 203 -3.57 4.49 6.01
CA LEU A 203 -4.70 3.80 5.42
C LEU A 203 -5.20 2.76 6.43
N THR A 204 -6.49 2.79 6.75
CA THR A 204 -7.06 1.89 7.76
C THR A 204 -8.52 1.58 7.48
N TYR A 205 -8.95 0.37 7.79
CA TYR A 205 -10.36 -0.04 7.77
C TYR A 205 -11.16 0.64 8.91
N PHE A 206 -10.50 1.24 9.90
CA PHE A 206 -11.14 2.04 10.94
C PHE A 206 -11.43 3.49 10.53
N ALA A 207 -11.12 3.93 9.30
CA ALA A 207 -11.25 5.32 8.88
C ALA A 207 -12.66 5.91 9.15
N LYS A 208 -13.72 5.16 8.83
CA LYS A 208 -15.10 5.57 9.11
C LYS A 208 -15.34 5.73 10.61
N TRP A 209 -14.94 4.73 11.41
CA TRP A 209 -15.09 4.76 12.86
C TRP A 209 -14.35 5.95 13.48
N VAL A 210 -13.12 6.23 13.03
CA VAL A 210 -12.33 7.38 13.49
C VAL A 210 -13.04 8.69 13.15
N ALA A 211 -13.57 8.83 11.94
CA ALA A 211 -14.30 10.04 11.54
C ALA A 211 -15.58 10.28 12.38
N GLU A 212 -16.29 9.21 12.73
CA GLU A 212 -17.50 9.26 13.57
C GLU A 212 -17.21 9.52 15.05
N ASN A 213 -15.99 9.22 15.53
CA ASN A 213 -15.61 9.36 16.95
C ASN A 213 -14.49 10.39 17.17
N TYR A 214 -14.21 11.25 16.20
CA TYR A 214 -13.07 12.17 16.24
C TYR A 214 -13.05 13.07 17.47
N ASP A 215 -14.16 13.65 17.85
CA ASP A 215 -14.27 14.56 19.01
C ASP A 215 -13.99 13.86 20.35
N ASN A 216 -14.20 12.54 20.42
CA ASN A 216 -13.92 11.72 21.61
C ASN A 216 -12.46 11.26 21.68
N ILE A 217 -11.74 11.28 20.56
CA ILE A 217 -10.34 10.86 20.46
C ILE A 217 -9.39 12.04 20.68
N SER A 218 -9.82 13.26 20.32
CA SER A 218 -9.02 14.48 20.38
C SER A 218 -8.97 15.15 21.75
N ASN A 219 -9.72 14.66 22.72
CA ASN A 219 -9.74 15.11 24.12
C ASN A 219 -9.01 14.10 25.02
#